data_e53b7e71edf0e41bfeb94f8cc6f697d1
#
_entry.id   e53b7e71edf0e41bfeb94f8cc6f697d1
#
_cell.length_a   1.000
_cell.length_b   1.000
_cell.length_c   1.000
_cell.angle_alpha   90.00
_cell.angle_beta   90.00
_cell.angle_gamma   90.00
#
_symmetry.space_group_name_H-M   'P 1'
#
loop_
_entity.id
_entity.type
_entity.pdbx_description
1 polymer ?
#
loop_
_entity_poly.entity_id
_entity_poly.type
_entity_poly.pdbx_seq_one_letter_code
_entity_poly.pdbx_strand_id
1 'polypeptide(L)'
;MFKLTNARGETVDINTPSLRSYTPTGLGLQITNSYSPYETYFIPTKSVLSQGIMQVYMKFGDIESQSYQSFSDFAQFLAYQPYTLEYDFDDNTFYRNARLQSLTKTEIGGSTIDAFDRLNEIFTLEFINNWYNNKTAEYKSYNADPNLGQYAKIYSYTYQPYYVYQESNRPSNEKVMSLNNKSQYFGLQSGSPSVITVKGPCSVNPTWTVVQNGNVVATDGFVLTLTDNQKLVVSSYPEDQYARLYNPDGSYVDVSQLQDYTKTNFVQIPEGESTVLFYLDANSDVNITFKEERLLV
;
A
#
# COMPACT_ATOMS: atom_id res chain seq x y z
N MET A 1 4.05 -1.17 -18.86
CA MET A 1 2.77 -0.84 -19.56
C MET A 1 1.89 -0.08 -18.58
N PHE A 2 1.10 0.91 -19.03
CA PHE A 2 0.34 1.76 -18.10
C PHE A 2 -1.16 1.53 -18.23
N LYS A 3 -1.85 1.40 -17.10
CA LYS A 3 -3.31 1.42 -17.01
C LYS A 3 -3.75 2.43 -15.96
N LEU A 4 -4.91 3.02 -16.17
CA LEU A 4 -5.54 3.96 -15.22
C LEU A 4 -6.87 3.38 -14.77
N THR A 5 -7.09 3.37 -13.46
CA THR A 5 -8.40 3.05 -12.86
C THR A 5 -8.96 4.30 -12.19
N ASN A 6 -10.19 4.67 -12.49
CA ASN A 6 -10.86 5.84 -11.93
C ASN A 6 -11.58 5.51 -10.59
N ALA A 7 -12.15 6.52 -9.95
CA ALA A 7 -12.87 6.36 -8.67
C ALA A 7 -14.13 5.48 -8.76
N ARG A 8 -14.63 5.17 -9.96
CA ARG A 8 -15.73 4.22 -10.17
C ARG A 8 -15.28 2.77 -10.34
N GLY A 9 -13.95 2.53 -10.37
CA GLY A 9 -13.37 1.21 -10.64
C GLY A 9 -13.32 0.86 -12.13
N GLU A 10 -13.60 1.80 -13.03
CA GLU A 10 -13.41 1.62 -14.47
C GLU A 10 -11.93 1.71 -14.80
N THR A 11 -11.42 0.81 -15.64
CA THR A 11 -10.00 0.75 -16.01
C THR A 11 -9.81 0.97 -17.50
N VAL A 12 -8.86 1.81 -17.86
CA VAL A 12 -8.45 2.10 -19.23
C VAL A 12 -6.97 1.81 -19.41
N ASP A 13 -6.65 1.00 -20.42
CA ASP A 13 -5.28 0.79 -20.89
C ASP A 13 -4.90 1.92 -21.86
N ILE A 14 -3.88 2.71 -21.47
CA ILE A 14 -3.39 3.82 -22.30
C ILE A 14 -2.28 3.41 -23.28
N ASN A 15 -2.18 2.12 -23.60
CA ASN A 15 -1.23 1.59 -24.59
C ASN A 15 -1.92 0.79 -25.69
N THR A 16 -3.20 1.01 -25.92
CA THR A 16 -3.96 0.40 -27.02
C THR A 16 -3.68 1.09 -28.37
N PRO A 17 -4.04 0.50 -29.50
CA PRO A 17 -3.91 1.14 -30.82
C PRO A 17 -4.67 2.47 -30.92
N SER A 18 -5.88 2.56 -30.36
CA SER A 18 -6.75 3.74 -30.40
C SER A 18 -6.44 4.79 -29.33
N LEU A 19 -5.72 4.38 -28.26
CA LEU A 19 -5.31 5.25 -27.15
C LEU A 19 -3.89 4.89 -26.75
N ARG A 20 -2.90 5.60 -27.30
CA ARG A 20 -1.49 5.25 -27.08
C ARG A 20 -0.72 6.35 -26.39
N SER A 21 -0.16 6.00 -25.23
CA SER A 21 0.82 6.82 -24.54
C SER A 21 2.24 6.58 -25.05
N TYR A 22 3.06 7.64 -25.09
CA TYR A 22 4.47 7.55 -25.47
C TYR A 22 5.29 8.64 -24.79
N THR A 23 6.59 8.38 -24.67
CA THR A 23 7.59 9.26 -24.02
C THR A 23 7.14 9.76 -22.64
N PRO A 24 6.78 8.87 -21.68
CA PRO A 24 6.45 9.31 -20.34
C PRO A 24 7.67 9.94 -19.67
N THR A 25 7.46 11.08 -19.02
CA THR A 25 8.45 11.80 -18.22
C THR A 25 7.94 11.97 -16.79
N GLY A 26 8.84 12.22 -15.83
CA GLY A 26 8.44 12.44 -14.43
C GLY A 26 8.19 11.18 -13.61
N LEU A 27 8.58 10.01 -14.12
CA LEU A 27 8.54 8.76 -13.34
C LEU A 27 9.68 8.66 -12.32
N GLY A 28 10.69 9.51 -12.46
CA GLY A 28 11.86 9.54 -11.59
C GLY A 28 11.61 10.26 -10.26
N LEU A 29 12.68 10.39 -9.49
CA LEU A 29 12.71 11.01 -8.18
C LEU A 29 13.31 12.42 -8.27
N GLN A 30 12.67 13.38 -7.59
CA GLN A 30 13.22 14.71 -7.41
C GLN A 30 13.24 15.07 -5.92
N ILE A 31 14.44 15.32 -5.40
CA ILE A 31 14.69 15.74 -4.01
C ILE A 31 15.24 17.15 -4.02
N THR A 32 14.65 18.02 -3.22
CA THR A 32 15.16 19.37 -2.95
C THR A 32 15.92 19.33 -1.63
N ASN A 33 17.24 19.62 -1.71
CA ASN A 33 18.12 19.69 -0.56
C ASN A 33 18.41 21.13 -0.16
N SER A 34 18.36 21.42 1.13
CA SER A 34 18.75 22.70 1.72
C SER A 34 20.05 22.53 2.49
N TYR A 35 20.93 23.53 2.42
CA TYR A 35 22.23 23.53 3.07
C TYR A 35 22.47 24.81 3.83
N SER A 36 23.20 24.73 4.93
CA SER A 36 23.80 25.86 5.62
C SER A 36 25.28 25.93 5.26
N PRO A 37 25.78 27.05 4.73
CA PRO A 37 27.19 27.22 4.47
C PRO A 37 27.97 27.36 5.78
N TYR A 38 29.10 26.67 5.89
CA TYR A 38 30.06 26.82 6.98
C TYR A 38 31.46 26.79 6.38
N GLU A 39 32.10 27.97 6.33
CA GLU A 39 33.38 28.19 5.62
C GLU A 39 33.36 27.68 4.17
N THR A 40 34.08 26.60 3.88
CA THR A 40 34.13 25.94 2.56
C THR A 40 33.21 24.70 2.46
N TYR A 41 32.47 24.40 3.53
CA TYR A 41 31.58 23.23 3.60
C TYR A 41 30.12 23.63 3.49
N PHE A 42 29.29 22.69 3.04
CA PHE A 42 27.85 22.82 3.01
C PHE A 42 27.24 21.73 3.92
N ILE A 43 26.63 22.15 5.02
CA ILE A 43 26.00 21.26 5.98
C ILE A 43 24.58 21.01 5.55
N PRO A 44 24.15 19.77 5.24
CA PRO A 44 22.76 19.49 4.85
C PRO A 44 21.82 19.75 6.04
N THR A 45 20.79 20.56 5.82
CA THR A 45 19.83 20.93 6.86
C THR A 45 18.47 20.26 6.66
N LYS A 46 18.07 20.05 5.40
CA LYS A 46 16.76 19.48 5.08
C LYS A 46 16.78 18.85 3.70
N SER A 47 16.13 17.69 3.58
CA SER A 47 15.81 17.07 2.29
C SER A 47 14.31 16.87 2.22
N VAL A 48 13.70 17.25 1.10
CA VAL A 48 12.25 17.15 0.87
C VAL A 48 12.01 16.50 -0.48
N LEU A 49 11.15 15.49 -0.50
CA LEU A 49 10.66 14.91 -1.73
C LEU A 49 9.74 15.92 -2.43
N SER A 50 10.00 16.21 -3.69
CA SER A 50 9.10 17.01 -4.52
C SER A 50 7.91 16.17 -4.98
N GLN A 51 6.75 16.81 -5.12
CA GLN A 51 5.58 16.14 -5.68
C GLN A 51 5.90 15.61 -7.08
N GLY A 52 5.60 14.33 -7.33
CA GLY A 52 5.80 13.72 -8.64
C GLY A 52 4.75 14.21 -9.63
N ILE A 53 5.17 14.54 -10.83
CA ILE A 53 4.30 14.93 -11.96
C ILE A 53 4.70 14.06 -13.15
N MET A 54 3.75 13.28 -13.67
CA MET A 54 3.96 12.51 -14.90
C MET A 54 3.35 13.28 -16.07
N GLN A 55 4.15 13.50 -17.10
CA GLN A 55 3.70 14.04 -18.37
C GLN A 55 3.91 13.00 -19.44
N VAL A 56 2.91 12.79 -20.28
CA VAL A 56 2.94 11.81 -21.35
C VAL A 56 2.22 12.37 -22.59
N TYR A 57 2.75 12.06 -23.76
CA TYR A 57 2.06 12.33 -25.02
C TYR A 57 1.04 11.24 -25.26
N MET A 58 -0.19 11.62 -25.57
CA MET A 58 -1.30 10.74 -25.86
C MET A 58 -1.70 10.87 -27.32
N LYS A 59 -1.78 9.74 -28.01
CA LYS A 59 -2.28 9.68 -29.36
C LYS A 59 -3.65 9.02 -29.37
N PHE A 60 -4.63 9.72 -29.91
CA PHE A 60 -6.02 9.29 -30.00
C PHE A 60 -6.37 8.87 -31.43
N GLY A 61 -7.11 7.77 -31.54
CA GLY A 61 -7.61 7.22 -32.81
C GLY A 61 -6.65 6.29 -33.53
N ASP A 62 -7.21 5.38 -34.31
CA ASP A 62 -6.53 4.47 -35.22
C ASP A 62 -7.28 4.40 -36.59
N ILE A 63 -7.03 3.38 -37.36
CA ILE A 63 -7.71 3.21 -38.64
C ILE A 63 -9.19 2.80 -38.53
N GLU A 64 -9.61 2.34 -37.36
CA GLU A 64 -10.98 1.90 -37.07
C GLU A 64 -11.73 2.89 -36.16
N SER A 65 -11.02 3.61 -35.29
CA SER A 65 -11.58 4.48 -34.29
C SER A 65 -11.28 5.94 -34.58
N GLN A 66 -12.32 6.77 -34.60
CA GLN A 66 -12.17 8.21 -34.79
C GLN A 66 -11.46 8.86 -33.62
N SER A 67 -10.52 9.75 -33.90
CA SER A 67 -9.71 10.41 -32.89
C SER A 67 -10.51 11.26 -31.88
N TYR A 68 -11.53 11.98 -32.35
CA TYR A 68 -12.39 12.78 -31.47
C TYR A 68 -13.26 11.92 -30.56
N GLN A 69 -13.76 10.78 -31.03
CA GLN A 69 -14.53 9.86 -30.20
C GLN A 69 -13.64 9.25 -29.11
N SER A 70 -12.46 8.75 -29.47
CA SER A 70 -11.50 8.21 -28.51
C SER A 70 -11.07 9.24 -27.46
N PHE A 71 -10.90 10.51 -27.88
CA PHE A 71 -10.62 11.62 -26.97
C PHE A 71 -11.80 11.87 -26.03
N SER A 72 -13.03 11.93 -26.56
CA SER A 72 -14.24 12.18 -25.77
C SER A 72 -14.47 11.08 -24.72
N ASP A 73 -14.30 9.82 -25.10
CA ASP A 73 -14.44 8.67 -24.20
C ASP A 73 -13.40 8.71 -23.07
N PHE A 74 -12.16 9.05 -23.42
CA PHE A 74 -11.10 9.22 -22.43
C PHE A 74 -11.36 10.42 -21.50
N ALA A 75 -11.83 11.55 -22.03
CA ALA A 75 -12.20 12.71 -21.23
C ALA A 75 -13.35 12.41 -20.25
N GLN A 76 -14.34 11.62 -20.70
CA GLN A 76 -15.42 11.16 -19.84
C GLN A 76 -14.92 10.24 -18.71
N PHE A 77 -14.02 9.31 -19.02
CA PHE A 77 -13.36 8.48 -18.02
C PHE A 77 -12.64 9.31 -16.97
N LEU A 78 -11.95 10.39 -17.39
CA LEU A 78 -11.20 11.31 -16.51
C LEU A 78 -12.08 12.18 -15.62
N ALA A 79 -13.40 12.23 -15.81
CA ALA A 79 -14.31 12.99 -14.95
C ALA A 79 -14.37 12.42 -13.51
N TYR A 80 -13.92 11.20 -13.27
CA TYR A 80 -14.05 10.50 -11.98
C TYR A 80 -12.70 10.31 -11.28
N GLN A 81 -12.24 11.37 -10.63
CA GLN A 81 -11.02 11.36 -9.81
C GLN A 81 -11.27 10.84 -8.39
N PRO A 82 -10.24 10.34 -7.66
CA PRO A 82 -8.84 10.16 -8.05
C PRO A 82 -8.63 8.94 -8.94
N TYR A 83 -7.43 8.83 -9.53
CA TYR A 83 -7.03 7.67 -10.33
C TYR A 83 -5.99 6.84 -9.59
N THR A 84 -5.96 5.55 -9.90
CA THR A 84 -4.84 4.67 -9.62
C THR A 84 -4.13 4.37 -10.93
N LEU A 85 -2.88 4.80 -11.05
CA LEU A 85 -2.00 4.44 -12.15
C LEU A 85 -1.35 3.09 -11.81
N GLU A 86 -1.52 2.12 -12.71
CA GLU A 86 -0.84 0.84 -12.70
C GLU A 86 0.31 0.88 -13.69
N TYR A 87 1.48 0.45 -13.25
CA TYR A 87 2.68 0.36 -14.07
C TYR A 87 3.26 -1.05 -13.98
N ASP A 88 3.21 -1.77 -15.09
CA ASP A 88 3.81 -3.10 -15.22
C ASP A 88 5.22 -2.98 -15.79
N PHE A 89 6.20 -3.43 -15.01
CA PHE A 89 7.61 -3.45 -15.38
C PHE A 89 8.30 -4.68 -14.76
N ASP A 90 9.04 -5.42 -15.58
CA ASP A 90 9.90 -6.54 -15.18
C ASP A 90 9.20 -7.56 -14.25
N ASP A 91 8.04 -8.06 -14.69
CA ASP A 91 7.17 -9.00 -13.96
C ASP A 91 6.65 -8.49 -12.60
N ASN A 92 6.78 -7.19 -12.34
CA ASN A 92 6.20 -6.54 -11.18
C ASN A 92 5.17 -5.50 -11.59
N THR A 93 4.12 -5.39 -10.80
CA THR A 93 3.09 -4.36 -10.95
C THR A 93 3.18 -3.39 -9.81
N PHE A 94 3.32 -2.11 -10.13
CA PHE A 94 3.36 -1.02 -9.18
C PHE A 94 2.15 -0.12 -9.36
N TYR A 95 1.67 0.43 -8.25
CA TYR A 95 0.51 1.32 -8.21
C TYR A 95 0.92 2.69 -7.68
N ARG A 96 0.29 3.74 -8.20
CA ARG A 96 0.45 5.10 -7.69
C ARG A 96 -0.84 5.88 -7.84
N ASN A 97 -1.26 6.55 -6.79
CA ASN A 97 -2.47 7.36 -6.84
C ASN A 97 -2.17 8.73 -7.44
N ALA A 98 -3.07 9.19 -8.29
CA ALA A 98 -2.87 10.39 -9.07
C ALA A 98 -4.16 11.22 -9.22
N ARG A 99 -3.97 12.49 -9.57
CA ARG A 99 -5.02 13.41 -10.01
C ARG A 99 -4.67 13.99 -11.37
N LEU A 100 -5.69 14.36 -12.12
CA LEU A 100 -5.50 15.09 -13.37
C LEU A 100 -4.97 16.49 -13.08
N GLN A 101 -3.84 16.83 -13.68
CA GLN A 101 -3.37 18.22 -13.74
C GLN A 101 -3.85 18.90 -15.03
N SER A 102 -3.64 18.23 -16.18
CA SER A 102 -4.08 18.77 -17.47
C SER A 102 -4.24 17.68 -18.52
N LEU A 103 -5.14 17.94 -19.47
CA LEU A 103 -5.21 17.27 -20.76
C LEU A 103 -5.41 18.36 -21.80
N THR A 104 -4.45 18.51 -22.72
CA THR A 104 -4.59 19.46 -23.82
C THR A 104 -5.62 18.96 -24.83
N LYS A 105 -6.17 19.87 -25.62
CA LYS A 105 -7.01 19.54 -26.75
C LYS A 105 -6.65 20.45 -27.90
N THR A 106 -6.17 19.87 -28.98
CA THR A 106 -5.97 20.55 -30.25
C THR A 106 -7.11 20.23 -31.21
N GLU A 107 -7.27 21.04 -32.22
CA GLU A 107 -8.22 20.79 -33.28
C GLU A 107 -7.50 20.48 -34.59
N ILE A 108 -7.99 19.47 -35.29
CA ILE A 108 -7.51 19.14 -36.65
C ILE A 108 -8.11 20.18 -37.57
N GLY A 109 -7.24 20.93 -38.26
CA GLY A 109 -7.66 21.92 -39.24
C GLY A 109 -8.21 21.28 -40.49
N GLY A 110 -9.28 21.84 -41.06
CA GLY A 110 -9.87 21.38 -42.30
C GLY A 110 -11.39 21.19 -42.25
N SER A 111 -12.03 21.04 -43.39
CA SER A 111 -13.49 20.87 -43.47
C SER A 111 -13.97 19.43 -43.27
N THR A 112 -13.06 18.47 -43.35
CA THR A 112 -13.33 17.02 -43.20
C THR A 112 -12.24 16.40 -42.32
N ILE A 113 -12.66 15.55 -41.41
CA ILE A 113 -11.75 14.70 -40.59
C ILE A 113 -11.53 13.43 -41.42
N ASP A 114 -10.28 13.15 -41.78
CA ASP A 114 -9.91 11.93 -42.47
C ASP A 114 -9.79 10.76 -41.48
N ALA A 115 -10.01 9.52 -41.96
CA ALA A 115 -9.87 8.31 -41.15
C ALA A 115 -8.45 8.12 -40.56
N PHE A 116 -7.45 8.80 -41.11
CA PHE A 116 -6.06 8.74 -40.66
C PHE A 116 -5.66 9.92 -39.76
N ASP A 117 -6.55 10.89 -39.56
CA ASP A 117 -6.28 12.01 -38.65
C ASP A 117 -6.11 11.50 -37.23
N ARG A 118 -5.13 12.05 -36.53
CA ARG A 118 -4.78 11.69 -35.15
C ARG A 118 -4.67 12.95 -34.28
N LEU A 119 -5.27 12.90 -33.12
CA LEU A 119 -5.01 13.90 -32.09
C LEU A 119 -3.79 13.48 -31.29
N ASN A 120 -2.86 14.40 -31.10
CA ASN A 120 -1.68 14.23 -30.26
C ASN A 120 -1.74 15.27 -29.15
N GLU A 121 -2.01 14.81 -27.94
CA GLU A 121 -2.28 15.67 -26.80
C GLU A 121 -1.28 15.41 -25.69
N ILE A 122 -1.11 16.40 -24.79
CA ILE A 122 -0.30 16.24 -23.60
C ILE A 122 -1.23 15.94 -22.43
N PHE A 123 -0.98 14.83 -21.77
CA PHE A 123 -1.68 14.39 -20.58
C PHE A 123 -0.74 14.45 -19.38
N THR A 124 -1.15 15.16 -18.32
CA THR A 124 -0.34 15.37 -17.13
C THR A 124 -1.10 14.95 -15.88
N LEU A 125 -0.47 14.10 -15.10
CA LEU A 125 -0.94 13.62 -13.79
C LEU A 125 -0.06 14.16 -12.67
N GLU A 126 -0.68 14.54 -11.57
CA GLU A 126 -0.03 14.80 -10.29
C GLU A 126 -0.17 13.60 -9.37
N PHE A 127 0.94 13.14 -8.81
CA PHE A 127 0.94 12.04 -7.87
C PHE A 127 0.71 12.52 -6.44
N ILE A 128 -0.05 11.74 -5.67
CA ILE A 128 -0.38 12.06 -4.27
C ILE A 128 0.30 11.14 -3.26
N ASN A 129 0.94 10.08 -3.73
CA ASN A 129 1.70 9.11 -2.91
C ASN A 129 2.92 8.58 -3.67
N ASN A 130 3.67 7.66 -3.03
CA ASN A 130 4.77 6.93 -3.66
C ASN A 130 4.25 5.75 -4.50
N TRP A 131 5.13 5.16 -5.31
CA TRP A 131 4.86 3.87 -5.92
C TRP A 131 4.71 2.80 -4.83
N TYR A 132 3.71 1.93 -4.95
CA TYR A 132 3.46 0.90 -3.93
C TYR A 132 2.98 -0.42 -4.50
N ASN A 133 3.25 -1.47 -3.73
CA ASN A 133 2.59 -2.77 -3.79
C ASN A 133 1.96 -3.07 -2.45
N ASN A 134 0.77 -3.65 -2.44
CA ASN A 134 0.15 -4.11 -1.20
C ASN A 134 0.78 -5.43 -0.76
N LYS A 135 1.18 -5.50 0.50
CA LYS A 135 1.64 -6.73 1.17
C LYS A 135 0.70 -7.07 2.32
N THR A 136 0.43 -8.35 2.46
CA THR A 136 -0.45 -8.85 3.52
C THR A 136 0.25 -9.98 4.25
N ALA A 137 0.22 -9.94 5.58
CA ALA A 137 0.61 -11.03 6.44
C ALA A 137 -0.54 -11.37 7.39
N GLU A 138 -0.82 -12.65 7.53
CA GLU A 138 -1.90 -13.16 8.40
C GLU A 138 -1.32 -14.09 9.47
N TYR A 139 -1.85 -13.96 10.67
CA TYR A 139 -1.71 -14.95 11.72
C TYR A 139 -3.10 -15.47 12.08
N LYS A 140 -3.28 -16.76 11.91
CA LYS A 140 -4.52 -17.44 12.32
C LYS A 140 -4.31 -18.15 13.64
N SER A 141 -5.34 -18.16 14.48
CA SER A 141 -5.33 -18.93 15.70
C SER A 141 -5.17 -20.42 15.38
N TYR A 142 -4.62 -21.18 16.31
CA TYR A 142 -4.39 -22.61 16.14
C TYR A 142 -5.64 -23.39 15.69
N ASN A 143 -6.80 -23.03 16.24
CA ASN A 143 -8.08 -23.66 15.88
C ASN A 143 -8.56 -23.34 14.46
N ALA A 144 -8.01 -22.33 13.82
CA ALA A 144 -8.37 -21.93 12.46
C ALA A 144 -7.53 -22.66 11.39
N ASP A 145 -6.40 -23.27 11.76
CA ASP A 145 -5.57 -24.06 10.85
C ASP A 145 -5.58 -25.55 11.21
N PRO A 146 -6.46 -26.35 10.56
CA PRO A 146 -6.52 -27.78 10.81
C PRO A 146 -5.25 -28.53 10.39
N ASN A 147 -4.34 -27.92 9.64
CA ASN A 147 -3.10 -28.53 9.17
C ASN A 147 -1.89 -28.24 10.07
N LEU A 148 -2.03 -27.42 11.11
CA LEU A 148 -0.91 -27.06 11.99
C LEU A 148 -0.26 -28.31 12.65
N GLY A 149 -1.04 -29.36 12.89
CA GLY A 149 -0.55 -30.67 13.36
C GLY A 149 0.31 -31.44 12.35
N GLN A 150 0.28 -31.07 11.06
CA GLN A 150 1.04 -31.74 9.99
C GLN A 150 2.47 -31.20 9.86
N TYR A 151 2.78 -30.04 10.47
CA TYR A 151 4.11 -29.41 10.41
C TYR A 151 5.01 -29.78 11.59
N ALA A 152 4.63 -30.81 12.40
CA ALA A 152 5.48 -31.33 13.46
C ALA A 152 6.76 -31.90 12.85
N LYS A 153 7.93 -31.33 13.17
CA LYS A 153 9.21 -31.89 12.77
C LYS A 153 9.48 -33.16 13.56
N ILE A 154 9.53 -34.30 12.86
CA ILE A 154 9.91 -35.57 13.45
C ILE A 154 11.42 -35.72 13.30
N TYR A 155 12.16 -35.75 14.41
CA TYR A 155 13.58 -36.11 14.44
C TYR A 155 13.70 -37.57 14.86
N SER A 156 14.23 -38.45 13.98
CA SER A 156 14.59 -39.83 14.36
C SER A 156 16.09 -39.92 14.59
N TYR A 157 16.49 -40.42 15.75
CA TYR A 157 17.84 -40.92 16.00
C TYR A 157 17.92 -42.41 15.68
N THR A 158 19.10 -42.86 15.27
CA THR A 158 19.39 -44.21 14.76
C THR A 158 19.14 -45.38 15.78
N TYR A 159 18.82 -45.08 17.00
CA TYR A 159 18.33 -46.01 18.00
C TYR A 159 17.02 -45.46 18.55
N GLN A 160 15.94 -45.90 17.99
CA GLN A 160 14.62 -45.49 18.45
C GLN A 160 14.55 -45.13 19.95
N PRO A 161 14.27 -43.90 20.30
CA PRO A 161 12.93 -43.36 20.28
C PRO A 161 12.81 -42.06 19.46
N TYR A 162 11.67 -41.92 18.83
CA TYR A 162 11.32 -40.69 18.08
C TYR A 162 11.25 -39.51 19.04
N TYR A 163 12.03 -38.47 18.76
CA TYR A 163 11.81 -37.18 19.40
C TYR A 163 10.78 -36.42 18.55
N VAL A 164 9.54 -36.43 18.99
CA VAL A 164 8.51 -35.57 18.41
C VAL A 164 8.65 -34.23 19.11
N TYR A 165 9.24 -33.26 18.45
CA TYR A 165 9.11 -31.89 18.89
C TYR A 165 7.69 -31.45 18.53
N GLN A 166 6.78 -31.57 19.47
CA GLN A 166 5.52 -30.85 19.45
C GLN A 166 5.83 -29.46 19.98
N GLU A 167 5.85 -28.45 19.08
CA GLU A 167 5.54 -27.11 19.54
C GLU A 167 4.28 -27.22 20.40
N SER A 168 4.29 -26.61 21.57
CA SER A 168 3.13 -26.69 22.46
C SER A 168 1.93 -26.08 21.70
N ASN A 169 1.08 -26.93 21.20
CA ASN A 169 -0.12 -26.59 20.44
C ASN A 169 -1.19 -25.91 21.32
N ARG A 170 -0.77 -25.24 22.38
CA ARG A 170 -1.68 -24.47 23.22
C ARG A 170 -1.84 -23.06 22.64
N PRO A 171 -3.08 -22.64 22.42
CA PRO A 171 -3.35 -21.24 22.06
C PRO A 171 -2.61 -20.33 23.04
N SER A 172 -1.83 -19.40 22.52
CA SER A 172 -1.08 -18.43 23.32
C SER A 172 -1.64 -17.04 23.08
N ASN A 173 -1.68 -16.23 24.14
CA ASN A 173 -2.00 -14.82 24.02
C ASN A 173 -0.90 -14.03 23.29
N GLU A 174 0.29 -14.60 23.19
CA GLU A 174 1.41 -14.02 22.46
C GLU A 174 1.46 -14.60 21.06
N LYS A 175 1.43 -13.73 20.04
CA LYS A 175 1.55 -14.10 18.64
C LYS A 175 2.69 -13.31 18.02
N VAL A 176 3.48 -13.98 17.18
CA VAL A 176 4.67 -13.40 16.55
C VAL A 176 4.49 -13.45 15.04
N MET A 177 4.72 -12.31 14.38
CA MET A 177 4.64 -12.20 12.93
C MET A 177 5.92 -11.56 12.40
N SER A 178 6.66 -12.28 11.58
CA SER A 178 7.84 -11.77 10.90
C SER A 178 7.45 -11.11 9.59
N LEU A 179 7.93 -9.90 9.36
CA LEU A 179 7.67 -9.09 8.18
C LEU A 179 8.98 -8.73 7.51
N ASN A 180 8.95 -8.62 6.19
CA ASN A 180 10.05 -8.08 5.41
C ASN A 180 9.50 -6.98 4.48
N ASN A 181 9.76 -5.74 4.85
CA ASN A 181 9.31 -4.57 4.11
C ASN A 181 10.43 -4.10 3.17
N LYS A 182 10.27 -4.37 1.88
CA LYS A 182 11.24 -3.99 0.83
C LYS A 182 11.05 -2.57 0.32
N SER A 183 10.39 -1.71 1.09
CA SER A 183 10.25 -0.29 0.78
C SER A 183 11.60 0.41 0.68
N GLN A 184 11.65 1.51 -0.07
CA GLN A 184 12.87 2.30 -0.29
C GLN A 184 12.53 3.78 -0.15
N TYR A 185 12.84 4.35 1.01
CA TYR A 185 12.51 5.74 1.36
C TYR A 185 13.70 6.69 1.33
N PHE A 186 14.91 6.21 1.11
CA PHE A 186 16.13 7.03 1.11
C PHE A 186 16.28 7.89 2.38
N GLY A 187 15.83 7.37 3.53
CA GLY A 187 15.90 8.09 4.80
C GLY A 187 14.88 9.23 4.96
N LEU A 188 13.93 9.39 4.03
CA LEU A 188 12.92 10.45 4.09
C LEU A 188 11.69 10.07 4.90
N GLN A 189 11.48 8.79 5.18
CA GLN A 189 10.37 8.23 5.93
C GLN A 189 10.85 7.07 6.79
N SER A 190 10.20 6.83 7.94
CA SER A 190 10.62 5.82 8.91
C SER A 190 10.06 4.42 8.65
N GLY A 191 8.98 4.30 7.87
CA GLY A 191 8.35 3.03 7.57
C GLY A 191 7.09 3.17 6.71
N SER A 192 6.54 2.03 6.31
CA SER A 192 5.31 1.95 5.53
C SER A 192 4.08 2.08 6.41
N PRO A 193 3.08 2.89 6.03
CA PRO A 193 1.78 2.86 6.66
C PRO A 193 1.15 1.48 6.59
N SER A 194 0.38 1.11 7.62
CA SER A 194 -0.21 -0.20 7.73
C SER A 194 -1.67 -0.15 8.18
N VAL A 195 -2.41 -1.21 7.85
CA VAL A 195 -3.72 -1.50 8.43
C VAL A 195 -3.58 -2.80 9.22
N ILE A 196 -3.84 -2.72 10.52
CA ILE A 196 -3.86 -3.87 11.42
C ILE A 196 -5.30 -4.21 11.72
N THR A 197 -5.70 -5.45 11.47
CA THR A 197 -7.04 -5.96 11.75
C THR A 197 -6.95 -7.08 12.77
N VAL A 198 -7.50 -6.87 13.95
CA VAL A 198 -7.67 -7.90 14.99
C VAL A 198 -9.10 -8.39 14.93
N LYS A 199 -9.29 -9.70 14.78
CA LYS A 199 -10.61 -10.35 14.78
C LYS A 199 -10.84 -11.01 16.13
N GLY A 200 -12.03 -10.78 16.70
CA GLY A 200 -12.46 -11.39 17.95
C GLY A 200 -12.74 -12.90 17.84
N PRO A 201 -12.94 -13.56 18.97
CA PRO A 201 -13.05 -12.96 20.29
C PRO A 201 -11.70 -12.48 20.87
N CYS A 202 -11.70 -11.39 21.65
CA CYS A 202 -10.52 -10.93 22.38
C CYS A 202 -10.95 -10.38 23.75
N SER A 203 -10.67 -11.13 24.80
CA SER A 203 -11.03 -10.80 26.19
C SER A 203 -9.96 -9.96 26.89
N VAL A 204 -8.77 -9.84 26.30
CA VAL A 204 -7.67 -9.01 26.78
C VAL A 204 -7.58 -7.73 25.96
N ASN A 205 -6.97 -6.70 26.55
CA ASN A 205 -6.67 -5.47 25.82
C ASN A 205 -5.67 -5.74 24.70
N PRO A 206 -6.06 -5.58 23.41
CA PRO A 206 -5.18 -5.88 22.30
C PRO A 206 -4.01 -4.90 22.25
N THR A 207 -2.79 -5.42 22.22
CA THR A 207 -1.58 -4.62 22.07
C THR A 207 -0.62 -5.27 21.07
N TRP A 208 0.19 -4.43 20.42
CA TRP A 208 1.26 -4.92 19.56
C TRP A 208 2.50 -4.03 19.63
N THR A 209 3.62 -4.64 19.35
CA THR A 209 4.95 -4.03 19.40
C THR A 209 5.73 -4.42 18.17
N VAL A 210 6.24 -3.44 17.45
CA VAL A 210 7.14 -3.63 16.32
C VAL A 210 8.58 -3.61 16.82
N VAL A 211 9.32 -4.67 16.52
CA VAL A 211 10.72 -4.85 16.90
C VAL A 211 11.57 -4.96 15.65
N GLN A 212 12.67 -4.22 15.59
CA GLN A 212 13.67 -4.30 14.53
C GLN A 212 15.08 -4.28 15.13
N ASN A 213 15.93 -5.18 14.68
CA ASN A 213 17.31 -5.32 15.18
C ASN A 213 17.40 -5.42 16.72
N GLY A 214 16.43 -6.09 17.34
CA GLY A 214 16.35 -6.26 18.80
C GLY A 214 15.83 -5.03 19.56
N ASN A 215 15.50 -3.94 18.90
CA ASN A 215 14.98 -2.72 19.51
C ASN A 215 13.48 -2.56 19.23
N VAL A 216 12.74 -2.05 20.20
CA VAL A 216 11.35 -1.64 20.05
C VAL A 216 11.32 -0.35 19.20
N VAL A 217 10.68 -0.41 18.04
CA VAL A 217 10.56 0.72 17.11
C VAL A 217 9.26 1.46 17.31
N ALA A 218 8.16 0.72 17.49
CA ALA A 218 6.84 1.29 17.66
C ALA A 218 5.96 0.36 18.51
N THR A 219 5.00 0.94 19.21
CA THR A 219 4.01 0.21 20.02
C THR A 219 2.63 0.83 19.84
N ASP A 220 1.59 0.01 19.91
CA ASP A 220 0.20 0.46 19.91
C ASP A 220 -0.65 -0.46 20.80
N GLY A 221 -1.84 -0.02 21.17
CA GLY A 221 -2.75 -0.81 21.96
C GLY A 221 -4.03 -0.08 22.30
N PHE A 222 -5.04 -0.86 22.67
CA PHE A 222 -6.39 -0.38 22.95
C PHE A 222 -6.94 -0.95 24.26
N VAL A 223 -7.66 -0.13 25.01
CA VAL A 223 -8.36 -0.54 26.22
C VAL A 223 -9.80 -0.92 25.84
N LEU A 224 -9.94 -2.09 25.25
CA LEU A 224 -11.25 -2.64 24.81
C LEU A 224 -11.19 -4.16 24.71
N THR A 225 -12.35 -4.77 24.63
CA THR A 225 -12.53 -6.21 24.34
C THR A 225 -13.33 -6.38 23.07
N LEU A 226 -13.14 -7.51 22.38
CA LEU A 226 -13.84 -7.88 21.16
C LEU A 226 -14.70 -9.13 21.42
N THR A 227 -15.95 -9.07 21.03
CA THR A 227 -16.82 -10.25 21.01
C THR A 227 -16.58 -11.07 19.74
N ASP A 228 -17.22 -12.24 19.66
CA ASP A 228 -17.20 -13.05 18.44
C ASP A 228 -17.66 -12.22 17.25
N ASN A 229 -16.97 -12.40 16.11
CA ASN A 229 -17.26 -11.72 14.85
C ASN A 229 -17.09 -10.18 14.83
N GLN A 230 -16.70 -9.55 15.93
CA GLN A 230 -16.22 -8.17 15.90
C GLN A 230 -14.78 -8.11 15.38
N LYS A 231 -14.42 -6.96 14.82
CA LYS A 231 -13.05 -6.68 14.39
C LYS A 231 -12.63 -5.26 14.72
N LEU A 232 -11.45 -5.12 15.28
CA LEU A 232 -10.78 -3.84 15.44
C LEU A 232 -9.91 -3.62 14.20
N VAL A 233 -10.09 -2.49 13.53
CA VAL A 233 -9.29 -2.09 12.36
C VAL A 233 -8.61 -0.78 12.67
N VAL A 234 -7.28 -0.78 12.61
CA VAL A 234 -6.44 0.39 12.87
C VAL A 234 -5.62 0.70 11.64
N SER A 235 -5.82 1.89 11.08
CA SER A 235 -5.11 2.39 9.90
C SER A 235 -4.13 3.49 10.29
N SER A 236 -2.87 3.35 9.93
CA SER A 236 -1.83 4.37 10.07
C SER A 236 -1.58 5.16 8.78
N TYR A 237 -2.40 4.98 7.75
CA TYR A 237 -2.29 5.74 6.50
C TYR A 237 -2.53 7.23 6.74
N PRO A 238 -1.62 8.13 6.36
CA PRO A 238 -1.78 9.57 6.61
C PRO A 238 -3.04 10.18 6.00
N GLU A 239 -3.50 9.64 4.87
CA GLU A 239 -4.70 10.09 4.18
C GLU A 239 -6.01 9.55 4.79
N ASP A 240 -5.95 8.47 5.58
CA ASP A 240 -7.11 7.81 6.20
C ASP A 240 -6.69 7.12 7.50
N GLN A 241 -6.31 7.92 8.49
CA GLN A 241 -5.88 7.44 9.81
C GLN A 241 -7.10 7.28 10.71
N TYR A 242 -7.32 6.05 11.22
CA TYR A 242 -8.47 5.76 12.09
C TYR A 242 -8.24 4.52 12.96
N ALA A 243 -9.06 4.40 14.01
CA ALA A 243 -9.28 3.17 14.76
C ALA A 243 -10.78 2.89 14.86
N ARG A 244 -11.24 1.80 14.27
CA ARG A 244 -12.67 1.46 14.17
C ARG A 244 -12.95 0.05 14.68
N LEU A 245 -13.97 -0.08 15.52
CA LEU A 245 -14.53 -1.35 15.94
C LEU A 245 -15.75 -1.67 15.05
N TYR A 246 -15.64 -2.68 14.22
CA TYR A 246 -16.71 -3.14 13.34
C TYR A 246 -17.51 -4.25 13.99
N ASN A 247 -18.82 -4.16 13.87
CA ASN A 247 -19.77 -5.18 14.26
C ASN A 247 -20.04 -6.18 13.11
N PRO A 248 -20.66 -7.33 13.40
CA PRO A 248 -20.98 -8.34 12.37
C PRO A 248 -21.91 -7.84 11.25
N ASP A 249 -22.72 -6.83 11.50
CA ASP A 249 -23.62 -6.20 10.53
C ASP A 249 -22.93 -5.19 9.60
N GLY A 250 -21.60 -4.99 9.78
CA GLY A 250 -20.80 -4.04 9.03
C GLY A 250 -20.83 -2.60 9.56
N SER A 251 -21.65 -2.30 10.57
CA SER A 251 -21.58 -1.02 11.28
C SER A 251 -20.27 -0.88 12.04
N TYR A 252 -19.83 0.34 12.30
CA TYR A 252 -18.64 0.57 13.09
C TYR A 252 -18.77 1.73 14.08
N VAL A 253 -17.94 1.69 15.11
CA VAL A 253 -17.76 2.75 16.09
C VAL A 253 -16.32 3.19 16.04
N ASP A 254 -16.08 4.50 16.09
CA ASP A 254 -14.75 5.05 16.27
C ASP A 254 -14.29 4.79 17.71
N VAL A 255 -13.14 4.13 17.86
CA VAL A 255 -12.55 3.75 19.15
C VAL A 255 -11.19 4.42 19.39
N SER A 256 -10.86 5.47 18.65
CA SER A 256 -9.62 6.22 18.82
C SER A 256 -9.42 6.71 20.28
N GLN A 257 -10.50 7.03 20.98
CA GLN A 257 -10.46 7.45 22.38
C GLN A 257 -10.08 6.31 23.36
N LEU A 258 -10.16 5.06 22.93
CA LEU A 258 -9.79 3.89 23.73
C LEU A 258 -8.34 3.44 23.47
N GLN A 259 -7.60 4.18 22.66
CA GLN A 259 -6.19 3.95 22.38
C GLN A 259 -5.33 4.24 23.62
N ASP A 260 -4.31 3.43 23.84
CA ASP A 260 -3.33 3.65 24.90
C ASP A 260 -2.32 4.74 24.48
N TYR A 261 -2.58 5.97 24.90
CA TYR A 261 -1.74 7.13 24.56
C TYR A 261 -0.35 7.14 25.20
N THR A 262 -0.01 6.16 26.01
CA THR A 262 1.37 5.98 26.51
C THR A 262 2.28 5.34 25.47
N LYS A 263 1.72 4.85 24.37
CA LYS A 263 2.41 4.18 23.24
C LYS A 263 2.64 5.15 22.08
N THR A 264 3.41 4.72 21.09
CA THR A 264 3.66 5.51 19.87
C THR A 264 2.42 5.67 19.01
N ASN A 265 1.52 4.69 19.03
CA ASN A 265 0.27 4.62 18.29
C ASN A 265 0.43 4.67 16.75
N PHE A 266 -0.57 4.18 16.03
CA PHE A 266 -0.58 4.18 14.56
C PHE A 266 0.74 3.69 13.94
N VAL A 267 1.13 2.46 14.32
CA VAL A 267 2.43 1.90 13.94
C VAL A 267 2.64 1.80 12.44
N GLN A 268 3.85 2.13 12.02
CA GLN A 268 4.35 1.92 10.67
C GLN A 268 5.28 0.71 10.67
N ILE A 269 5.33 -0.01 9.55
CA ILE A 269 6.22 -1.14 9.37
C ILE A 269 7.56 -0.62 8.84
N PRO A 270 8.67 -0.74 9.60
CA PRO A 270 9.95 -0.21 9.20
C PRO A 270 10.50 -0.92 7.95
N GLU A 271 11.38 -0.23 7.23
CA GLU A 271 12.10 -0.78 6.09
C GLU A 271 13.01 -1.94 6.53
N GLY A 272 13.03 -3.04 5.76
CA GLY A 272 13.78 -4.26 6.05
C GLY A 272 13.00 -5.28 6.88
N GLU A 273 13.75 -6.16 7.54
CA GLU A 273 13.17 -7.22 8.37
C GLU A 273 12.77 -6.68 9.74
N SER A 274 11.56 -7.03 10.16
CA SER A 274 11.01 -6.67 11.46
C SER A 274 10.11 -7.78 11.99
N THR A 275 9.83 -7.74 13.28
CA THR A 275 8.92 -8.66 13.95
C THR A 275 7.85 -7.87 14.67
N VAL A 276 6.59 -8.25 14.48
CA VAL A 276 5.48 -7.70 15.26
C VAL A 276 5.06 -8.71 16.31
N LEU A 277 5.14 -8.30 17.56
CA LEU A 277 4.71 -9.07 18.71
C LEU A 277 3.32 -8.61 19.11
N PHE A 278 2.34 -9.49 19.06
CA PHE A 278 0.97 -9.21 19.48
C PHE A 278 0.68 -9.85 20.83
N TYR A 279 -0.01 -9.13 21.69
CA TYR A 279 -0.67 -9.67 22.86
C TYR A 279 -2.19 -9.57 22.64
N LEU A 280 -2.81 -10.71 22.39
CA LEU A 280 -4.22 -10.86 22.04
C LEU A 280 -4.77 -12.09 22.79
N ASP A 281 -6.09 -12.30 22.70
CA ASP A 281 -6.65 -13.58 23.14
C ASP A 281 -6.10 -14.73 22.30
N ALA A 282 -5.98 -15.90 22.89
CA ALA A 282 -5.51 -17.11 22.23
C ALA A 282 -6.28 -17.44 20.94
N ASN A 283 -7.59 -17.16 20.92
CA ASN A 283 -8.50 -17.44 19.81
C ASN A 283 -8.66 -16.27 18.83
N SER A 284 -8.02 -15.13 19.06
CA SER A 284 -8.06 -14.00 18.14
C SER A 284 -7.22 -14.28 16.90
N ASP A 285 -7.66 -13.81 15.76
CA ASP A 285 -6.85 -13.74 14.53
C ASP A 285 -6.38 -12.31 14.28
N VAL A 286 -5.24 -12.17 13.62
CA VAL A 286 -4.71 -10.87 13.24
C VAL A 286 -4.19 -10.87 11.82
N ASN A 287 -4.44 -9.76 11.13
CA ASN A 287 -3.97 -9.50 9.78
C ASN A 287 -3.26 -8.13 9.76
N ILE A 288 -2.15 -8.05 9.05
CA ILE A 288 -1.46 -6.80 8.74
C ILE A 288 -1.42 -6.67 7.22
N THR A 289 -1.89 -5.52 6.73
CA THR A 289 -1.68 -5.10 5.34
C THR A 289 -0.87 -3.82 5.35
N PHE A 290 0.16 -3.74 4.55
CA PHE A 290 0.97 -2.53 4.40
C PHE A 290 1.36 -2.33 2.94
N LYS A 291 1.65 -1.09 2.59
CA LYS A 291 2.18 -0.74 1.28
C LYS A 291 3.70 -0.88 1.29
N GLU A 292 4.22 -1.74 0.42
CA GLU A 292 5.64 -1.76 0.11
C GLU A 292 5.90 -0.63 -0.87
N GLU A 293 6.46 0.47 -0.38
CA GLU A 293 6.59 1.72 -1.13
C GLU A 293 7.99 1.90 -1.70
N ARG A 294 8.04 2.50 -2.89
CA ARG A 294 9.30 2.85 -3.55
C ARG A 294 9.20 4.25 -4.15
N LEU A 295 10.27 5.01 -4.04
CA LEU A 295 10.38 6.31 -4.68
C LEU A 295 10.77 6.19 -6.16
N LEU A 296 11.44 5.09 -6.54
CA LEU A 296 11.82 4.73 -7.91
C LEU A 296 11.37 3.30 -8.24
N VAL A 297 10.91 3.08 -9.46
CA VAL A 297 10.50 1.80 -10.03
C VAL A 297 11.05 1.62 -11.44
#